data_a8fb7eeaec6df4118503da0435fb51c0
#
_entry.id   a8fb7eeaec6df4118503da0435fb51c0
#
_cell.length_a   1.000
_cell.length_b   1.000
_cell.length_c   1.000
_cell.angle_alpha   90.00
_cell.angle_beta   90.00
_cell.angle_gamma   90.00
#
_symmetry.space_group_name_H-M   'P 1'
#
loop_
_entity.id
_entity.type
_entity.pdbx_description
1 polymer ?
#
loop_
_entity_poly.entity_id
_entity_poly.type
_entity_poly.pdbx_seq_one_letter_code
_entity_poly.pdbx_strand_id
1 'polypeptide(L)'
;MGRLDELDLSVSLPKKKAKKRLRKEQRKLLALRLRLAGLVGSDAIGPPVCIVFEGWDASGKGGAIKRLVKQLDPRHVRVRSFSAPTDDEQRHHWLWRFWPVLPGWGGMAVFDRSWYGRVLVERVEEYAEPDAWQRAYTEIREFESMLVAEGTILVKLWIHISDEEQLRRFEARKDDPLKSWKLTEEDLRNRKKRDVYAEAVEDMLEQTSTTQAPWHLIEGDSKRFARLRVVETVNQAIEAAIGGGQNAKGS
;
A
#
# COMPACT_ATOMS: atom_id res chain seq x y z
N MET A 1 11.77 -21.19 2.41
CA MET A 1 11.55 -20.11 3.39
C MET A 1 11.24 -18.87 2.57
N GLY A 2 10.02 -18.38 2.67
CA GLY A 2 9.57 -17.26 1.88
C GLY A 2 10.00 -15.92 2.49
N ARG A 3 9.81 -14.81 1.75
CA ARG A 3 10.12 -13.45 2.24
C ARG A 3 9.24 -13.04 3.43
N LEU A 4 8.03 -13.62 3.54
CA LEU A 4 7.11 -13.39 4.65
C LEU A 4 7.62 -14.03 5.95
N ASP A 5 8.32 -15.16 5.87
CA ASP A 5 8.88 -15.89 7.02
C ASP A 5 10.07 -15.14 7.66
N GLU A 6 10.70 -14.22 6.94
CA GLU A 6 11.83 -13.42 7.45
C GLU A 6 11.38 -12.26 8.36
N LEU A 7 10.07 -11.99 8.45
CA LEU A 7 9.54 -10.87 9.23
C LEU A 7 9.47 -11.21 10.72
N ASP A 8 10.08 -10.38 11.56
CA ASP A 8 9.93 -10.44 13.01
C ASP A 8 8.62 -9.78 13.45
N LEU A 9 7.54 -10.56 13.55
CA LEU A 9 6.22 -10.07 13.96
C LEU A 9 6.13 -9.73 15.46
N SER A 10 7.14 -10.07 16.27
CA SER A 10 7.18 -9.74 17.70
C SER A 10 7.48 -8.27 17.97
N VAL A 11 7.93 -7.53 16.96
CA VAL A 11 8.32 -6.12 17.10
C VAL A 11 7.18 -5.24 17.59
N SER A 12 7.46 -4.47 18.61
CA SER A 12 6.47 -3.55 19.18
C SER A 12 7.13 -2.30 19.77
N LEU A 13 6.32 -1.29 20.05
CA LEU A 13 6.78 -0.07 20.71
C LEU A 13 5.85 0.32 21.85
N PRO A 14 6.40 0.85 22.97
CA PRO A 14 5.59 1.44 24.02
C PRO A 14 4.68 2.55 23.49
N LYS A 15 3.43 2.59 23.95
CA LYS A 15 2.37 3.51 23.46
C LYS A 15 2.83 4.98 23.40
N LYS A 16 3.50 5.46 24.44
CA LYS A 16 3.98 6.85 24.54
C LYS A 16 5.05 7.15 23.49
N LYS A 17 6.03 6.24 23.32
CA LYS A 17 7.12 6.35 22.34
C LYS A 17 6.59 6.31 20.91
N ALA A 18 5.72 5.34 20.59
CA ALA A 18 5.08 5.22 19.28
C ALA A 18 4.28 6.47 18.91
N LYS A 19 3.46 6.99 19.85
CA LYS A 19 2.67 8.22 19.63
C LYS A 19 3.55 9.44 19.35
N LYS A 20 4.67 9.61 20.10
CA LYS A 20 5.61 10.73 19.89
C LYS A 20 6.28 10.64 18.52
N ARG A 21 6.84 9.46 18.16
CA ARG A 21 7.49 9.24 16.87
C ARG A 21 6.50 9.41 15.71
N LEU A 22 5.32 8.80 15.78
CA LEU A 22 4.30 8.93 14.74
C LEU A 22 3.94 10.40 14.46
N ARG A 23 3.76 11.21 15.49
CA ARG A 23 3.49 12.66 15.30
C ARG A 23 4.64 13.38 14.60
N LYS A 24 5.89 13.03 14.93
CA LYS A 24 7.07 13.60 14.27
C LYS A 24 7.07 13.23 12.77
N GLU A 25 6.87 11.96 12.46
CA GLU A 25 6.86 11.48 11.09
C GLU A 25 5.68 12.03 10.27
N GLN A 26 4.51 12.19 10.87
CA GLN A 26 3.36 12.84 10.21
C GLN A 26 3.65 14.31 9.87
N ARG A 27 4.34 15.06 10.74
CA ARG A 27 4.75 16.44 10.45
C ARG A 27 5.81 16.49 9.34
N LYS A 28 6.74 15.53 9.33
CA LYS A 28 7.72 15.38 8.27
C LYS A 28 7.03 15.12 6.92
N LEU A 29 6.07 14.18 6.89
CA LEU A 29 5.28 13.90 5.69
C LEU A 29 4.53 15.13 5.18
N LEU A 30 3.93 15.91 6.09
CA LEU A 30 3.27 17.16 5.72
C LEU A 30 4.27 18.13 5.05
N ALA A 31 5.46 18.32 5.63
CA ALA A 31 6.47 19.19 5.05
C ALA A 31 6.93 18.71 3.66
N LEU A 32 7.17 17.40 3.51
CA LEU A 32 7.51 16.79 2.20
C LEU A 32 6.39 17.01 1.18
N ARG A 33 5.13 16.79 1.61
CA ARG A 33 3.97 16.97 0.74
C ARG A 33 3.80 18.43 0.26
N LEU A 34 4.00 19.41 1.17
CA LEU A 34 3.96 20.83 0.82
C LEU A 34 5.08 21.21 -0.16
N ARG A 35 6.28 20.64 0.05
CA ARG A 35 7.41 20.83 -0.87
C ARG A 35 7.11 20.26 -2.25
N LEU A 36 6.58 19.03 -2.33
CA LEU A 36 6.18 18.42 -3.61
C LEU A 36 5.08 19.19 -4.34
N ALA A 37 4.22 19.88 -3.59
CA ALA A 37 3.18 20.73 -4.18
C ALA A 37 3.67 22.10 -4.65
N GLY A 38 4.96 22.44 -4.46
CA GLY A 38 5.48 23.78 -4.73
C GLY A 38 4.95 24.87 -3.77
N LEU A 39 4.45 24.47 -2.58
CA LEU A 39 3.85 25.41 -1.61
C LEU A 39 4.87 25.89 -0.57
N VAL A 40 6.00 25.21 -0.41
CA VAL A 40 7.05 25.53 0.54
C VAL A 40 8.43 25.19 -0.06
N GLY A 41 9.38 26.07 0.09
CA GLY A 41 10.79 25.88 -0.29
C GLY A 41 11.13 26.30 -1.72
N SER A 42 10.35 25.93 -2.68
CA SER A 42 10.43 26.40 -4.08
C SER A 42 9.06 26.30 -4.71
N ASP A 43 8.77 27.11 -5.71
CA ASP A 43 7.52 27.09 -6.47
C ASP A 43 7.46 25.95 -7.49
N ALA A 44 8.54 25.14 -7.58
CA ALA A 44 8.59 24.00 -8.48
C ALA A 44 7.72 22.85 -7.97
N ILE A 45 6.83 22.39 -8.82
CA ILE A 45 5.99 21.22 -8.57
C ILE A 45 6.87 19.96 -8.66
N GLY A 46 6.86 19.15 -7.62
CA GLY A 46 7.61 17.91 -7.53
C GLY A 46 6.87 16.70 -8.13
N PRO A 47 7.55 15.53 -8.13
CA PRO A 47 6.99 14.30 -8.67
C PRO A 47 5.71 13.86 -7.98
N PRO A 48 4.82 13.13 -8.71
CA PRO A 48 3.65 12.52 -8.11
C PRO A 48 4.03 11.39 -7.15
N VAL A 49 3.21 11.16 -6.12
CA VAL A 49 3.41 10.07 -5.15
C VAL A 49 2.21 9.13 -5.19
N CYS A 50 2.44 7.88 -5.54
CA CYS A 50 1.45 6.82 -5.51
C CYS A 50 1.82 5.80 -4.43
N ILE A 51 0.93 5.60 -3.45
CA ILE A 51 1.16 4.69 -2.32
C ILE A 51 0.13 3.57 -2.40
N VAL A 52 0.60 2.35 -2.57
CA VAL A 52 -0.21 1.14 -2.68
C VAL A 52 -0.18 0.36 -1.37
N PHE A 53 -1.36 0.06 -0.83
CA PHE A 53 -1.53 -0.77 0.35
C PHE A 53 -2.14 -2.11 0.00
N GLU A 54 -1.37 -3.16 0.24
CA GLU A 54 -1.83 -4.54 0.23
C GLU A 54 -1.56 -5.20 1.60
N GLY A 55 -2.10 -6.38 1.81
CA GLY A 55 -1.91 -7.13 3.06
C GLY A 55 -3.15 -7.92 3.43
N TRP A 56 -2.98 -8.80 4.39
CA TRP A 56 -4.04 -9.68 4.87
C TRP A 56 -5.31 -8.93 5.28
N ASP A 57 -6.45 -9.61 5.20
CA ASP A 57 -7.66 -9.10 5.81
C ASP A 57 -7.44 -8.92 7.32
N ALA A 58 -8.02 -7.86 7.87
CA ALA A 58 -7.74 -7.40 9.23
C ALA A 58 -6.28 -6.97 9.52
N SER A 59 -5.35 -6.94 8.56
CA SER A 59 -3.96 -6.51 8.81
C SER A 59 -3.84 -5.08 9.37
N GLY A 60 -4.83 -4.24 9.11
CA GLY A 60 -4.88 -2.87 9.64
C GLY A 60 -4.60 -1.78 8.62
N LYS A 61 -4.69 -2.11 7.31
CA LYS A 61 -4.54 -1.17 6.18
C LYS A 61 -5.26 0.15 6.40
N GLY A 62 -6.58 0.13 6.52
CA GLY A 62 -7.37 1.36 6.73
C GLY A 62 -6.98 2.16 7.99
N GLY A 63 -6.50 1.47 9.05
CA GLY A 63 -5.97 2.12 10.25
C GLY A 63 -4.63 2.81 10.02
N ALA A 64 -3.77 2.25 9.17
CA ALA A 64 -2.49 2.82 8.76
C ALA A 64 -2.72 4.01 7.81
N ILE A 65 -3.55 3.84 6.79
CA ILE A 65 -3.96 4.91 5.84
C ILE A 65 -4.51 6.12 6.60
N LYS A 66 -5.44 5.91 7.55
CA LYS A 66 -5.97 7.00 8.39
C LYS A 66 -4.88 7.76 9.15
N ARG A 67 -3.78 7.09 9.56
CA ARG A 67 -2.65 7.76 10.25
C ARG A 67 -1.71 8.43 9.27
N LEU A 68 -1.49 7.84 8.12
CA LEU A 68 -0.69 8.41 7.05
C LEU A 68 -1.24 9.78 6.64
N VAL A 69 -2.51 9.85 6.31
CA VAL A 69 -3.13 11.09 5.80
C VAL A 69 -3.61 12.06 6.88
N LYS A 70 -3.48 11.72 8.15
CA LYS A 70 -4.12 12.45 9.27
C LYS A 70 -3.81 13.95 9.32
N GLN A 71 -2.62 14.36 8.94
CA GLN A 71 -2.17 15.76 8.98
C GLN A 71 -2.12 16.41 7.59
N LEU A 72 -2.45 15.64 6.54
CA LEU A 72 -2.45 16.13 5.18
C LEU A 72 -3.77 16.82 4.86
N ASP A 73 -3.73 17.82 3.99
CA ASP A 73 -4.94 18.46 3.49
C ASP A 73 -5.67 17.51 2.52
N PRO A 74 -6.94 17.15 2.79
CA PRO A 74 -7.69 16.21 1.96
C PRO A 74 -7.92 16.70 0.52
N ARG A 75 -7.77 18.00 0.24
CA ARG A 75 -7.88 18.56 -1.11
C ARG A 75 -6.69 18.15 -1.99
N HIS A 76 -5.56 17.79 -1.38
CA HIS A 76 -4.31 17.47 -2.08
C HIS A 76 -3.87 16.00 -1.96
N VAL A 77 -4.69 15.16 -1.32
CA VAL A 77 -4.44 13.72 -1.17
C VAL A 77 -5.71 12.96 -1.52
N ARG A 78 -5.62 12.07 -2.49
CA ARG A 78 -6.73 11.19 -2.85
C ARG A 78 -6.53 9.84 -2.18
N VAL A 79 -7.53 9.39 -1.42
CA VAL A 79 -7.58 8.02 -0.90
C VAL A 79 -8.65 7.27 -1.68
N ARG A 80 -8.28 6.16 -2.31
CA ARG A 80 -9.18 5.30 -3.07
C ARG A 80 -9.10 3.89 -2.56
N SER A 81 -10.27 3.28 -2.32
CA SER A 81 -10.40 1.85 -2.06
C SER A 81 -10.94 1.17 -3.32
N PHE A 82 -10.36 0.03 -3.65
CA PHE A 82 -10.80 -0.75 -4.79
C PHE A 82 -11.46 -2.03 -4.29
N SER A 83 -12.61 -2.34 -4.86
CA SER A 83 -13.38 -3.58 -4.71
C SER A 83 -13.49 -4.28 -6.07
N ALA A 84 -14.38 -5.25 -6.19
CA ALA A 84 -14.69 -5.86 -7.47
C ALA A 84 -14.96 -4.79 -8.55
N PRO A 85 -14.52 -5.02 -9.80
CA PRO A 85 -14.76 -4.07 -10.89
C PRO A 85 -16.25 -3.95 -11.19
N THR A 86 -16.68 -2.75 -11.59
CA THR A 86 -18.04 -2.53 -12.10
C THR A 86 -18.20 -3.14 -13.49
N ASP A 87 -19.45 -3.30 -13.95
CA ASP A 87 -19.74 -3.83 -15.29
C ASP A 87 -19.08 -3.00 -16.40
N ASP A 88 -19.00 -1.68 -16.22
CA ASP A 88 -18.31 -0.80 -17.17
C ASP A 88 -16.80 -1.00 -17.13
N GLU A 89 -16.21 -1.10 -15.95
CA GLU A 89 -14.76 -1.37 -15.79
C GLU A 89 -14.37 -2.73 -16.39
N GLN A 90 -15.24 -3.74 -16.35
CA GLN A 90 -15.00 -5.07 -16.94
C GLN A 90 -14.96 -5.05 -18.47
N ARG A 91 -15.53 -4.04 -19.13
CA ARG A 91 -15.49 -3.89 -20.59
C ARG A 91 -14.16 -3.37 -21.11
N HIS A 92 -13.28 -2.93 -20.21
CA HIS A 92 -11.98 -2.38 -20.52
C HIS A 92 -10.85 -3.32 -20.06
N HIS A 93 -9.63 -3.02 -20.48
CA HIS A 93 -8.46 -3.68 -19.92
C HIS A 93 -8.44 -3.48 -18.39
N TRP A 94 -8.16 -4.49 -17.63
CA TRP A 94 -8.29 -4.49 -16.16
C TRP A 94 -7.48 -3.38 -15.45
N LEU A 95 -6.38 -2.89 -16.05
CA LEU A 95 -5.61 -1.74 -15.56
C LEU A 95 -6.29 -0.40 -15.83
N TRP A 96 -7.27 -0.33 -16.74
CA TRP A 96 -7.91 0.93 -17.13
C TRP A 96 -8.48 1.71 -15.94
N ARG A 97 -9.11 1.03 -15.01
CA ARG A 97 -9.76 1.61 -13.83
C ARG A 97 -8.81 2.37 -12.90
N PHE A 98 -7.51 2.12 -12.97
CA PHE A 98 -6.50 2.78 -12.13
C PHE A 98 -5.98 4.07 -12.74
N TRP A 99 -5.94 4.20 -14.06
CA TRP A 99 -5.42 5.38 -14.75
C TRP A 99 -6.07 6.70 -14.32
N PRO A 100 -7.41 6.84 -14.24
CA PRO A 100 -8.08 8.11 -13.90
C PRO A 100 -7.80 8.60 -12.48
N VAL A 101 -7.29 7.74 -11.61
CA VAL A 101 -7.09 8.04 -10.19
C VAL A 101 -5.62 8.13 -9.79
N LEU A 102 -4.71 7.91 -10.73
CA LEU A 102 -3.28 8.16 -10.51
C LEU A 102 -3.04 9.64 -10.20
N PRO A 103 -2.03 9.95 -9.36
CA PRO A 103 -1.68 11.32 -9.06
C PRO A 103 -0.94 11.95 -10.24
N GLY A 104 -1.23 13.22 -10.53
CA GLY A 104 -0.39 14.04 -11.38
C GLY A 104 0.76 14.68 -10.60
N TRP A 105 1.64 15.42 -11.26
CA TRP A 105 2.74 16.18 -10.65
C TRP A 105 2.24 17.03 -9.49
N GLY A 106 2.99 17.06 -8.39
CA GLY A 106 2.59 17.69 -7.16
C GLY A 106 1.43 17.01 -6.43
N GLY A 107 0.87 15.91 -6.93
CA GLY A 107 -0.24 15.16 -6.33
C GLY A 107 0.22 13.96 -5.47
N MET A 108 -0.72 13.45 -4.66
CA MET A 108 -0.53 12.21 -3.88
C MET A 108 -1.81 11.39 -3.92
N ALA A 109 -1.66 10.10 -4.23
CA ALA A 109 -2.74 9.12 -4.16
C ALA A 109 -2.36 7.97 -3.21
N VAL A 110 -3.35 7.48 -2.46
CA VAL A 110 -3.21 6.33 -1.55
C VAL A 110 -4.28 5.31 -1.93
N PHE A 111 -3.85 4.13 -2.28
CA PHE A 111 -4.71 3.04 -2.72
C PHE A 111 -4.85 1.98 -1.63
N ASP A 112 -6.07 1.75 -1.15
CA ASP A 112 -6.44 0.62 -0.29
C ASP A 112 -6.93 -0.51 -1.19
N ARG A 113 -6.07 -1.49 -1.40
CA ARG A 113 -6.07 -2.44 -2.53
C ARG A 113 -5.75 -1.75 -3.87
N SER A 114 -5.35 -2.52 -4.86
CA SER A 114 -4.84 -1.95 -6.11
C SER A 114 -4.94 -2.96 -7.28
N TRP A 115 -4.15 -2.73 -8.31
CA TRP A 115 -3.98 -3.66 -9.43
C TRP A 115 -3.43 -5.04 -9.02
N TYR A 116 -2.86 -5.16 -7.84
CA TYR A 116 -2.40 -6.43 -7.30
C TYR A 116 -3.54 -7.40 -6.95
N GLY A 117 -4.79 -6.93 -6.90
CA GLY A 117 -5.97 -7.79 -6.80
C GLY A 117 -6.01 -8.88 -7.88
N ARG A 118 -5.50 -8.60 -9.11
CA ARG A 118 -5.44 -9.55 -10.22
C ARG A 118 -4.63 -10.80 -9.89
N VAL A 119 -3.49 -10.66 -9.22
CA VAL A 119 -2.58 -11.75 -8.87
C VAL A 119 -2.77 -12.25 -7.43
N LEU A 120 -3.67 -11.65 -6.67
CA LEU A 120 -4.07 -12.04 -5.32
C LEU A 120 -5.49 -12.60 -5.31
N VAL A 121 -6.49 -11.78 -4.96
CA VAL A 121 -7.87 -12.26 -4.78
C VAL A 121 -8.46 -12.84 -6.06
N GLU A 122 -8.20 -12.24 -7.21
CA GLU A 122 -8.76 -12.73 -8.47
C GLU A 122 -8.13 -14.06 -8.91
N ARG A 123 -6.85 -14.29 -8.59
CA ARG A 123 -6.17 -15.57 -8.78
C ARG A 123 -6.71 -16.63 -7.81
N VAL A 124 -6.74 -16.34 -6.51
CA VAL A 124 -7.04 -17.33 -5.47
C VAL A 124 -8.54 -17.71 -5.42
N GLU A 125 -9.39 -16.75 -5.74
CA GLU A 125 -10.85 -16.98 -5.82
C GLU A 125 -11.32 -17.37 -7.24
N GLU A 126 -10.37 -17.59 -8.16
CA GLU A 126 -10.66 -18.03 -9.53
C GLU A 126 -11.57 -17.06 -10.31
N TYR A 127 -11.48 -15.76 -10.01
CA TYR A 127 -12.19 -14.70 -10.75
C TYR A 127 -11.44 -14.30 -12.04
N ALA A 128 -10.16 -14.65 -12.14
CA ALA A 128 -9.36 -14.49 -13.34
C ALA A 128 -8.87 -15.85 -13.82
N GLU A 129 -8.99 -16.09 -15.13
CA GLU A 129 -8.45 -17.29 -15.79
C GLU A 129 -6.94 -17.39 -15.59
N PRO A 130 -6.36 -18.62 -15.56
CA PRO A 130 -4.93 -18.83 -15.33
C PRO A 130 -4.04 -17.98 -16.25
N ASP A 131 -4.30 -17.96 -17.54
CA ASP A 131 -3.55 -17.15 -18.49
C ASP A 131 -3.62 -15.65 -18.20
N ALA A 132 -4.75 -15.18 -17.67
CA ALA A 132 -4.98 -13.78 -17.36
C ALA A 132 -4.18 -13.32 -16.15
N TRP A 133 -4.16 -14.08 -15.06
CA TRP A 133 -3.39 -13.67 -13.88
C TRP A 133 -1.89 -13.96 -14.04
N GLN A 134 -1.49 -14.96 -14.81
CA GLN A 134 -0.07 -15.25 -15.08
C GLN A 134 0.59 -14.12 -15.89
N ARG A 135 -0.04 -13.66 -16.98
CA ARG A 135 0.49 -12.53 -17.75
C ARG A 135 0.45 -11.21 -16.97
N ALA A 136 -0.46 -11.08 -15.98
CA ALA A 136 -0.62 -9.86 -15.20
C ALA A 136 0.65 -9.47 -14.42
N TYR A 137 1.52 -10.39 -14.06
CA TYR A 137 2.82 -10.03 -13.47
C TYR A 137 3.68 -9.19 -14.40
N THR A 138 3.70 -9.51 -15.68
CA THR A 138 4.41 -8.71 -16.69
C THR A 138 3.71 -7.38 -16.93
N GLU A 139 2.39 -7.39 -17.10
CA GLU A 139 1.57 -6.19 -17.29
C GLU A 139 1.73 -5.20 -16.11
N ILE A 140 1.80 -5.70 -14.86
CA ILE A 140 2.06 -4.89 -13.67
C ILE A 140 3.45 -4.26 -13.73
N ARG A 141 4.50 -5.04 -14.04
CA ARG A 141 5.86 -4.50 -14.14
C ARG A 141 5.98 -3.41 -15.20
N GLU A 142 5.37 -3.61 -16.35
CA GLU A 142 5.36 -2.63 -17.45
C GLU A 142 4.59 -1.36 -17.07
N PHE A 143 3.41 -1.51 -16.46
CA PHE A 143 2.61 -0.42 -15.96
C PHE A 143 3.36 0.41 -14.91
N GLU A 144 3.95 -0.24 -13.92
CA GLU A 144 4.74 0.43 -12.88
C GLU A 144 6.00 1.08 -13.45
N SER A 145 6.66 0.43 -14.42
CA SER A 145 7.83 0.98 -15.10
C SER A 145 7.51 2.27 -15.84
N MET A 146 6.36 2.34 -16.53
CA MET A 146 5.90 3.57 -17.17
C MET A 146 5.68 4.70 -16.16
N LEU A 147 5.03 4.40 -15.03
CA LEU A 147 4.79 5.39 -13.98
C LEU A 147 6.09 5.92 -13.38
N VAL A 148 7.05 5.03 -13.13
CA VAL A 148 8.36 5.40 -12.57
C VAL A 148 9.20 6.18 -13.59
N ALA A 149 9.17 5.80 -14.87
CA ALA A 149 9.86 6.52 -15.94
C ALA A 149 9.36 7.96 -16.10
N GLU A 150 8.05 8.20 -15.87
CA GLU A 150 7.45 9.53 -15.82
C GLU A 150 7.72 10.27 -14.49
N GLY A 151 8.52 9.69 -13.60
CA GLY A 151 8.94 10.30 -12.34
C GLY A 151 8.04 10.02 -11.14
N THR A 152 7.01 9.16 -11.25
CA THR A 152 6.16 8.80 -10.11
C THR A 152 6.96 8.10 -9.01
N ILE A 153 6.87 8.61 -7.79
CA ILE A 153 7.36 7.91 -6.59
C ILE A 153 6.32 6.86 -6.22
N LEU A 154 6.61 5.61 -6.58
CA LEU A 154 5.72 4.48 -6.29
C LEU A 154 6.17 3.77 -5.01
N VAL A 155 5.30 3.74 -3.99
CA VAL A 155 5.57 3.09 -2.70
C VAL A 155 4.60 1.95 -2.50
N LYS A 156 5.10 0.72 -2.51
CA LYS A 156 4.31 -0.50 -2.36
C LYS A 156 4.48 -1.07 -0.96
N LEU A 157 3.38 -1.21 -0.23
CA LEU A 157 3.35 -1.64 1.16
C LEU A 157 2.52 -2.91 1.31
N TRP A 158 3.14 -3.98 1.80
CA TRP A 158 2.46 -5.18 2.24
C TRP A 158 2.42 -5.23 3.77
N ILE A 159 1.23 -5.19 4.37
CA ILE A 159 1.08 -5.33 5.83
C ILE A 159 0.85 -6.78 6.17
N HIS A 160 1.87 -7.41 6.75
CA HIS A 160 1.86 -8.81 7.17
C HIS A 160 1.47 -8.94 8.63
N ILE A 161 0.60 -9.92 8.93
CA ILE A 161 0.23 -10.33 10.29
C ILE A 161 0.24 -11.85 10.40
N SER A 162 0.52 -12.34 11.61
CA SER A 162 0.40 -13.75 11.91
C SER A 162 -1.04 -14.26 11.76
N ASP A 163 -1.19 -15.57 11.63
CA ASP A 163 -2.49 -16.21 11.56
C ASP A 163 -3.28 -16.02 12.84
N GLU A 164 -2.61 -16.14 13.98
CA GLU A 164 -3.18 -15.96 15.31
C GLU A 164 -3.70 -14.53 15.50
N GLU A 165 -2.93 -13.53 15.08
CA GLU A 165 -3.33 -12.13 15.20
C GLU A 165 -4.51 -11.82 14.26
N GLN A 166 -4.56 -12.43 13.07
CA GLN A 166 -5.71 -12.28 12.17
C GLN A 166 -6.98 -12.81 12.81
N LEU A 167 -6.94 -14.04 13.38
CA LEU A 167 -8.08 -14.65 14.06
C LEU A 167 -8.54 -13.78 15.22
N ARG A 168 -7.62 -13.38 16.09
CA ARG A 168 -7.91 -12.49 17.23
C ARG A 168 -8.58 -11.18 16.79
N ARG A 169 -8.19 -10.63 15.63
CA ARG A 169 -8.80 -9.41 15.08
C ARG A 169 -10.18 -9.65 14.51
N PHE A 170 -10.45 -10.80 13.92
CA PHE A 170 -11.78 -11.18 13.44
C PHE A 170 -12.75 -11.35 14.63
N GLU A 171 -12.34 -12.03 15.68
CA GLU A 171 -13.13 -12.16 16.91
C GLU A 171 -13.45 -10.80 17.52
N ALA A 172 -12.43 -9.95 17.69
CA ALA A 172 -12.63 -8.59 18.20
C ALA A 172 -13.49 -7.69 17.30
N ARG A 173 -13.65 -7.99 16.00
CA ARG A 173 -14.61 -7.29 15.12
C ARG A 173 -16.02 -7.81 15.32
N LYS A 174 -16.19 -9.14 15.48
CA LYS A 174 -17.47 -9.77 15.73
C LYS A 174 -18.13 -9.22 16.99
N ASP A 175 -17.35 -9.02 18.03
CA ASP A 175 -17.81 -8.54 19.34
C ASP A 175 -18.06 -7.02 19.43
N ASP A 176 -17.65 -6.26 18.42
CA ASP A 176 -17.81 -4.80 18.40
C ASP A 176 -18.90 -4.38 17.40
N PRO A 177 -20.09 -3.94 17.84
CA PRO A 177 -21.20 -3.56 16.95
C PRO A 177 -20.83 -2.48 15.92
N LEU A 178 -19.85 -1.63 16.24
CA LEU A 178 -19.36 -0.59 15.31
C LEU A 178 -18.32 -1.10 14.31
N LYS A 179 -17.92 -2.37 14.41
CA LYS A 179 -16.93 -2.99 13.53
C LYS A 179 -17.38 -4.31 12.91
N SER A 180 -18.45 -4.91 13.41
CA SER A 180 -18.98 -6.20 12.91
C SER A 180 -19.27 -6.16 11.40
N TRP A 181 -19.76 -5.03 10.89
CA TRP A 181 -19.98 -4.81 9.46
C TRP A 181 -18.71 -4.94 8.58
N LYS A 182 -17.51 -4.91 9.18
CA LYS A 182 -16.22 -5.11 8.49
C LYS A 182 -15.81 -6.57 8.40
N LEU A 183 -16.52 -7.44 9.05
CA LEU A 183 -16.28 -8.88 8.96
C LEU A 183 -17.28 -9.46 7.96
N THR A 184 -16.78 -9.83 6.81
CA THR A 184 -17.58 -10.35 5.70
C THR A 184 -17.40 -11.86 5.55
N GLU A 185 -18.27 -12.51 4.80
CA GLU A 185 -18.09 -13.91 4.43
C GLU A 185 -16.84 -14.12 3.58
N GLU A 186 -16.47 -13.10 2.79
CA GLU A 186 -15.22 -13.08 2.02
C GLU A 186 -13.99 -13.17 2.94
N ASP A 187 -13.93 -12.38 4.02
CA ASP A 187 -12.83 -12.45 5.00
C ASP A 187 -12.67 -13.88 5.56
N LEU A 188 -13.79 -14.57 5.81
CA LEU A 188 -13.77 -15.95 6.34
C LEU A 188 -13.36 -16.98 5.29
N ARG A 189 -13.76 -16.81 4.02
CA ARG A 189 -13.32 -17.66 2.92
C ARG A 189 -11.82 -17.48 2.66
N ASN A 190 -11.36 -16.23 2.57
CA ASN A 190 -9.95 -15.91 2.35
C ASN A 190 -9.05 -16.53 3.44
N ARG A 191 -9.51 -16.50 4.69
CA ARG A 191 -8.80 -17.15 5.78
C ARG A 191 -8.66 -18.66 5.60
N LYS A 192 -9.69 -19.35 5.12
CA LYS A 192 -9.63 -20.80 4.86
C LYS A 192 -8.62 -21.16 3.78
N LYS A 193 -8.34 -20.24 2.86
CA LYS A 193 -7.38 -20.38 1.75
C LYS A 193 -6.05 -19.69 2.04
N ARG A 194 -5.72 -19.43 3.32
CA ARG A 194 -4.56 -18.62 3.69
C ARG A 194 -3.25 -19.13 3.10
N ASP A 195 -3.04 -20.44 3.02
CA ASP A 195 -1.83 -21.02 2.45
C ASP A 195 -1.72 -20.71 0.96
N VAL A 196 -2.81 -20.86 0.21
CA VAL A 196 -2.88 -20.52 -1.23
C VAL A 196 -2.65 -19.01 -1.45
N TYR A 197 -3.22 -18.18 -0.56
CA TYR A 197 -2.94 -16.74 -0.59
C TYR A 197 -1.48 -16.43 -0.26
N ALA A 198 -0.85 -17.18 0.66
CA ALA A 198 0.56 -16.97 1.00
C ALA A 198 1.46 -17.27 -0.21
N GLU A 199 1.21 -18.34 -0.95
CA GLU A 199 1.90 -18.63 -2.21
C GLU A 199 1.71 -17.51 -3.23
N ALA A 200 0.49 -17.02 -3.42
CA ALA A 200 0.21 -15.91 -4.33
C ALA A 200 0.92 -14.61 -3.93
N VAL A 201 1.06 -14.37 -2.62
CA VAL A 201 1.80 -13.21 -2.09
C VAL A 201 3.31 -13.36 -2.32
N GLU A 202 3.89 -14.52 -2.08
CA GLU A 202 5.31 -14.76 -2.34
C GLU A 202 5.63 -14.58 -3.82
N ASP A 203 4.82 -15.14 -4.73
CA ASP A 203 4.95 -14.94 -6.18
C ASP A 203 4.84 -13.45 -6.55
N MET A 204 3.90 -12.74 -5.95
CA MET A 204 3.75 -11.29 -6.17
C MET A 204 5.01 -10.53 -5.73
N LEU A 205 5.52 -10.83 -4.54
CA LEU A 205 6.72 -10.18 -4.01
C LEU A 205 7.95 -10.49 -4.86
N GLU A 206 8.11 -11.73 -5.30
CA GLU A 206 9.23 -12.15 -6.15
C GLU A 206 9.16 -11.51 -7.54
N GLN A 207 8.01 -11.63 -8.21
CA GLN A 207 7.89 -11.26 -9.61
C GLN A 207 7.70 -9.76 -9.86
N THR A 208 7.28 -8.99 -8.84
CA THR A 208 6.97 -7.57 -9.03
C THR A 208 7.80 -6.61 -8.17
N SER A 209 8.70 -7.11 -7.31
CA SER A 209 9.61 -6.23 -6.58
C SER A 209 10.78 -5.84 -7.48
N THR A 210 10.81 -4.58 -7.92
CA THR A 210 11.90 -4.05 -8.75
C THR A 210 12.78 -3.11 -7.93
N THR A 211 13.98 -2.81 -8.44
CA THR A 211 14.90 -1.85 -7.78
C THR A 211 14.28 -0.46 -7.66
N GLN A 212 13.50 -0.04 -8.65
CA GLN A 212 12.87 1.29 -8.70
C GLN A 212 11.56 1.36 -7.92
N ALA A 213 10.86 0.23 -7.79
CA ALA A 213 9.61 0.11 -7.04
C ALA A 213 9.60 -1.18 -6.20
N PRO A 214 10.39 -1.24 -5.11
CA PRO A 214 10.43 -2.41 -4.25
C PRO A 214 9.17 -2.54 -3.39
N TRP A 215 8.83 -3.77 -3.01
CA TRP A 215 7.88 -4.02 -1.94
C TRP A 215 8.51 -3.75 -0.58
N HIS A 216 7.81 -3.00 0.24
CA HIS A 216 8.13 -2.80 1.66
C HIS A 216 7.20 -3.68 2.50
N LEU A 217 7.78 -4.65 3.19
CA LEU A 217 7.06 -5.52 4.10
C LEU A 217 6.95 -4.83 5.46
N ILE A 218 5.73 -4.79 6.02
CA ILE A 218 5.41 -4.09 7.26
C ILE A 218 4.91 -5.09 8.29
N GLU A 219 5.60 -5.22 9.39
CA GLU A 219 5.23 -6.05 10.53
C GLU A 219 3.96 -5.51 11.20
N GLY A 220 2.87 -6.26 11.08
CA GLY A 220 1.52 -5.78 11.35
C GLY A 220 0.92 -6.20 12.67
N ASP A 221 1.48 -7.16 13.41
CA ASP A 221 0.90 -7.67 14.67
C ASP A 221 0.75 -6.55 15.69
N SER A 222 1.75 -5.71 15.83
CA SER A 222 1.64 -4.48 16.59
C SER A 222 1.07 -3.34 15.74
N LYS A 223 -0.25 -3.09 15.81
CA LYS A 223 -0.89 -1.97 15.10
C LYS A 223 -0.21 -0.62 15.31
N ARG A 224 0.43 -0.40 16.46
CA ARG A 224 1.14 0.85 16.75
C ARG A 224 2.45 0.94 16.00
N PHE A 225 3.18 -0.18 15.95
CA PHE A 225 4.42 -0.29 15.19
C PHE A 225 4.15 -0.13 13.69
N ALA A 226 3.23 -0.93 13.13
CA ALA A 226 2.87 -0.88 11.71
C ALA A 226 2.49 0.54 11.24
N ARG A 227 1.65 1.25 12.00
CA ARG A 227 1.23 2.62 11.68
C ARG A 227 2.38 3.62 11.64
N LEU A 228 3.37 3.45 12.51
CA LEU A 228 4.58 4.26 12.49
C LEU A 228 5.47 3.88 11.30
N ARG A 229 5.72 2.57 11.13
CA ARG A 229 6.60 2.04 10.09
C ARG A 229 6.13 2.46 8.70
N VAL A 230 4.83 2.39 8.43
CA VAL A 230 4.23 2.87 7.18
C VAL A 230 4.58 4.34 6.90
N VAL A 231 4.44 5.24 7.87
CA VAL A 231 4.72 6.67 7.65
C VAL A 231 6.22 6.90 7.49
N GLU A 232 7.06 6.18 8.24
CA GLU A 232 8.53 6.24 8.11
C GLU A 232 8.97 5.78 6.71
N THR A 233 8.43 4.66 6.22
CA THR A 233 8.74 4.11 4.89
C THR A 233 8.36 5.09 3.77
N VAL A 234 7.17 5.66 3.83
CA VAL A 234 6.72 6.66 2.85
C VAL A 234 7.62 7.90 2.87
N ASN A 235 7.98 8.41 4.06
CA ASN A 235 8.90 9.54 4.17
C ASN A 235 10.26 9.24 3.55
N GLN A 236 10.82 8.06 3.86
CA GLN A 236 12.12 7.62 3.32
C GLN A 236 12.11 7.52 1.79
N ALA A 237 11.05 6.94 1.22
CA ALA A 237 10.90 6.83 -0.23
C ALA A 237 10.83 8.20 -0.92
N ILE A 238 10.06 9.13 -0.35
CA ILE A 238 9.96 10.49 -0.89
C ILE A 238 11.32 11.22 -0.78
N GLU A 239 11.99 11.14 0.37
CA GLU A 239 13.30 11.79 0.58
C GLU A 239 14.38 11.25 -0.36
N ALA A 240 14.42 9.91 -0.56
CA ALA A 240 15.36 9.29 -1.48
C ALA A 240 15.17 9.81 -2.91
N ALA A 241 13.92 9.91 -3.36
CA ALA A 241 13.60 10.38 -4.70
C ALA A 241 13.92 11.86 -4.92
N ILE A 242 13.61 12.75 -3.96
CA ILE A 242 13.91 14.18 -4.10
C ILE A 242 15.36 14.52 -3.80
N GLY A 243 16.07 13.72 -2.98
CA GLY A 243 17.51 13.87 -2.69
C GLY A 243 18.39 13.45 -3.86
N GLY A 244 18.03 12.38 -4.56
CA GLY A 244 18.74 11.91 -5.76
C GLY A 244 18.64 12.86 -6.97
N GLY A 245 17.52 13.59 -7.09
CA GLY A 245 17.31 14.55 -8.20
C GLY A 245 18.14 15.83 -8.12
N GLN A 246 18.74 16.16 -6.99
CA GLN A 246 19.64 17.32 -6.86
C GLN A 246 21.04 17.02 -7.42
N ASN A 247 21.48 15.77 -7.46
CA ASN A 247 22.78 15.39 -8.02
C ASN A 247 22.78 15.20 -9.54
N ALA A 248 21.60 15.04 -10.17
CA ALA A 248 21.48 14.81 -11.62
C ALA A 248 21.36 16.10 -12.46
N LYS A 249 21.19 17.27 -11.83
CA LYS A 249 21.11 18.58 -12.53
C LYS A 249 22.39 19.42 -12.45
N GLY A 250 23.46 18.83 -11.94
CA GLY A 250 24.77 19.50 -11.75
C GLY A 250 25.91 18.94 -12.61
N SER A 251 25.58 18.20 -13.68
CA SER A 251 26.59 17.70 -14.64
C SER A 251 26.22 18.09 -16.07
#